data_9a271ba36b60e8b04acbce54d639bd9b
#
_entry.id   9a271ba36b60e8b04acbce54d639bd9b
#
_cell.length_a   1.000
_cell.length_b   1.000
_cell.length_c   1.000
_cell.angle_alpha   90.00
_cell.angle_beta   90.00
_cell.angle_gamma   90.00
#
_symmetry.space_group_name_H-M   'P 1'
#
loop_
_entity.id
_entity.type
_entity.pdbx_description
1 polymer ?
#
loop_
_entity_poly.entity_id
_entity_poly.type
_entity_poly.pdbx_seq_one_letter_code
_entity_poly.pdbx_strand_id
1 'polypeptide(L)' 'MNIAQLKSIIAQLPDETILLLQAEQLEDVESIVVEHHSDNRVHIIFTGLE' A
#
# COMPACT_ATOMS: atom_id res chain seq x y z
N MET A 1 10.72 -2.49 4.32
CA MET A 1 9.44 -2.97 4.88
C MET A 1 9.40 -4.49 4.83
N ASN A 2 8.87 -5.11 5.86
CA ASN A 2 8.71 -6.56 5.87
C ASN A 2 7.23 -6.96 5.76
N ILE A 3 6.97 -8.25 5.66
CA ILE A 3 5.61 -8.75 5.47
C ILE A 3 4.71 -8.42 6.67
N ALA A 4 5.25 -8.45 7.89
CA ALA A 4 4.46 -8.13 9.07
C ALA A 4 3.95 -6.68 9.03
N GLN A 5 4.79 -5.77 8.58
CA GLN A 5 4.41 -4.36 8.42
C GLN A 5 3.34 -4.19 7.34
N LEU A 6 3.50 -4.88 6.20
CA LEU A 6 2.51 -4.84 5.13
C LEU A 6 1.18 -5.41 5.60
N LYS A 7 1.19 -6.54 6.29
CA LYS A 7 -0.05 -7.13 6.81
C LYS A 7 -0.79 -6.20 7.76
N SER A 8 -0.07 -5.46 8.59
CA SER A 8 -0.67 -4.50 9.52
C SER A 8 -1.38 -3.38 8.78
N ILE A 9 -0.81 -2.92 7.66
CA ILE A 9 -1.40 -1.84 6.86
C ILE A 9 -2.67 -2.33 6.18
N ILE A 10 -2.63 -3.47 5.49
CA ILE A 10 -3.79 -3.96 4.76
C ILE A 10 -4.89 -4.48 5.67
N ALA A 11 -4.55 -4.93 6.89
CA ALA A 11 -5.53 -5.40 7.85
C ALA A 11 -6.49 -4.29 8.30
N GLN A 12 -6.12 -3.03 8.10
CA GLN A 12 -6.98 -1.89 8.43
C GLN A 12 -8.02 -1.60 7.36
N LEU A 13 -7.95 -2.29 6.23
CA LEU A 13 -8.85 -2.06 5.10
C LEU A 13 -9.91 -3.16 5.05
N PRO A 14 -11.16 -2.80 4.69
CA PRO A 14 -12.21 -3.81 4.51
C PRO A 14 -11.85 -4.81 3.41
N ASP A 15 -12.38 -6.02 3.52
CA ASP A 15 -12.10 -7.09 2.55
C ASP A 15 -12.54 -6.75 1.12
N GLU A 16 -13.56 -5.89 0.99
CA GLU A 16 -14.10 -5.47 -0.30
C GLU A 16 -13.30 -4.33 -0.94
N THR A 17 -12.30 -3.82 -0.27
CA THR A 17 -11.52 -2.69 -0.78
C THR A 17 -10.83 -3.04 -2.09
N ILE A 18 -10.99 -2.18 -3.08
CA ILE A 18 -10.34 -2.31 -4.38
C ILE A 18 -9.04 -1.53 -4.32
N LEU A 19 -7.93 -2.20 -4.61
CA LEU A 19 -6.61 -1.59 -4.53
C LEU A 19 -6.13 -1.14 -5.90
N LEU A 20 -5.62 0.09 -5.94
CA LEU A 20 -4.84 0.61 -7.05
C LEU A 20 -3.41 0.71 -6.56
N LEU A 21 -2.52 -0.05 -7.19
CA LEU A 21 -1.14 -0.12 -6.76
C LEU A 21 -0.26 0.74 -7.67
N GLN A 22 0.62 1.51 -7.05
CA GLN A 22 1.63 2.26 -7.77
C GLN A 22 2.99 1.90 -7.17
N ALA A 23 3.87 1.38 -8.01
CA ALA A 23 5.23 1.04 -7.61
C ALA A 23 6.18 1.42 -8.73
N GLU A 24 7.29 2.02 -8.35
CA GLU A 24 8.39 2.25 -9.28
C GLU A 24 9.39 1.10 -9.16
N GLN A 25 10.49 1.17 -9.89
CA GLN A 25 11.54 0.16 -9.77
C GLN A 25 12.32 0.40 -8.48
N LEU A 26 11.85 -0.21 -7.41
CA LEU A 26 12.45 -0.05 -6.09
C LEU A 26 13.26 -1.28 -5.72
N GLU A 27 14.46 -1.05 -5.17
CA GLU A 27 15.26 -2.14 -4.60
C GLU A 27 14.72 -2.57 -3.25
N ASP A 28 14.23 -1.60 -2.48
CA ASP A 28 13.71 -1.86 -1.14
C ASP A 28 12.56 -0.92 -0.86
N VAL A 29 11.48 -1.47 -0.35
CA VAL A 29 10.32 -0.68 0.04
C VAL A 29 10.45 -0.29 1.50
N GLU A 30 10.57 1.00 1.76
CA GLU A 30 10.71 1.52 3.13
C GLU A 30 9.35 1.82 3.76
N SER A 31 8.41 2.33 2.97
CA SER A 31 7.10 2.66 3.51
C SER A 31 6.02 2.64 2.42
N ILE A 32 4.79 2.81 2.85
CA ILE A 32 3.62 2.83 1.98
C ILE A 32 2.78 4.05 2.33
N VAL A 33 2.32 4.75 1.30
CA VAL A 33 1.32 5.81 1.46
C VAL A 33 -0.02 5.24 1.00
N VAL A 34 -1.04 5.39 1.81
CA VAL A 34 -2.40 4.93 1.49
C VAL A 34 -3.29 6.14 1.28
N GLU A 35 -3.85 6.28 0.09
CA GLU A 35 -4.76 7.36 -0.24
C GLU A 35 -6.16 6.80 -0.52
N HIS A 36 -7.15 7.33 0.18
CA HIS A 36 -8.54 6.94 -0.02
C HIS A 36 -9.17 7.80 -1.12
N HIS A 37 -9.66 7.14 -2.18
CA HIS A 37 -10.24 7.85 -3.33
C HIS A 37 -11.76 7.86 -3.31
N SER A 38 -12.37 6.76 -2.88
CA SER A 38 -13.82 6.65 -2.81
C SER A 38 -14.16 5.58 -1.77
N ASP A 39 -15.44 5.26 -1.63
CA ASP A 39 -15.92 4.42 -0.53
C ASP A 39 -15.15 3.12 -0.34
N ASN A 40 -14.77 2.47 -1.45
CA ASN A 40 -14.05 1.20 -1.35
C ASN A 40 -12.84 1.13 -2.27
N ARG A 41 -12.32 2.27 -2.70
CA ARG A 41 -11.12 2.34 -3.54
C ARG A 41 -9.98 3.01 -2.78
N VAL A 42 -8.84 2.38 -2.81
CA VAL A 42 -7.65 2.87 -2.13
C VAL A 42 -6.46 2.79 -3.09
N HIS A 43 -5.67 3.85 -3.11
CA HIS A 43 -4.43 3.90 -3.88
C HIS A 43 -3.26 3.67 -2.92
N ILE A 44 -2.49 2.63 -3.18
CA ILE A 44 -1.32 2.32 -2.38
C ILE A 44 -0.07 2.66 -3.17
N ILE A 45 0.75 3.53 -2.60
CA ILE A 45 1.97 4.00 -3.21
C ILE A 45 3.15 3.49 -2.39
N PHE A 46 4.03 2.72 -3.04
CA PHE A 46 5.24 2.22 -2.38
C PHE A 46 6.36 3.23 -2.54
N THR A 47 7.06 3.51 -1.45
CA THR A 47 8.22 4.40 -1.46
C THR A 47 9.42 3.70 -0.87
N GLY A 48 10.62 4.08 -1.32
CA GLY A 48 11.83 3.45 -0.85
C GLY A 48 13.04 3.79 -1.71
N LEU A 49 14.05 2.93 -1.65
CA LEU A 49 15.26 3.08 -2.44
C LEU A 49 15.04 2.61 -3.88
N GLU A 50 15.47 3.43 -4.79
CA GLU A 50 15.43 3.12 -6.23
C GLU A 50 16.68 2.38 -6.70
#